data_9aa0bbc6b15935a88c5242ac7f8d637d
#
_entry.id   9aa0bbc6b15935a88c5242ac7f8d637d
#
_cell.length_a   1.000
_cell.length_b   1.000
_cell.length_c   1.000
_cell.angle_alpha   90.00
_cell.angle_beta   90.00
_cell.angle_gamma   90.00
#
_symmetry.space_group_name_H-M   'P 1'
#
loop_
_entity.id
_entity.type
_entity.pdbx_description
1 polymer ?
#
loop_
_entity_poly.entity_id
_entity_poly.type
_entity_poly.pdbx_seq_one_letter_code
_entity_poly.pdbx_strand_id
1 'polypeptide(L)'
;LGRDYHKVVRARLQKLAERIAAAVGPFGHRVFCDSAPVMEVELARRAGLGWRGKHTLLIHPKRGSTFFLGTLYTDLPLTADEAEPDHCGSCTRCIEACPTGAIVSPWRLDARRCISYLTIELKGAIPEPLRAPIGNRIYGCDDCQLACPWNRFARPAALPDFAARNGLDAASLVELFGWSAEEFDARLAGSPIRRIGHERWLRNIAVALGNVTGKDGVAGETSAIAAVRAALA
;
A
#
# COMPACT_ATOMS: atom_id res chain seq x y z
N LEU A 1 -5.98 4.77 4.39
CA LEU A 1 -7.00 5.10 5.40
C LEU A 1 -8.20 5.85 4.79
N GLY A 2 -8.06 6.46 3.61
CA GLY A 2 -9.10 7.18 2.89
C GLY A 2 -10.04 6.28 2.05
N ARG A 3 -10.63 6.90 1.00
CA ARG A 3 -11.45 6.19 0.01
C ARG A 3 -10.61 5.23 -0.82
N ASP A 4 -11.27 4.22 -1.37
CA ASP A 4 -10.65 3.23 -2.25
C ASP A 4 -10.03 3.90 -3.47
N TYR A 5 -8.70 3.90 -3.52
CA TYR A 5 -7.91 4.54 -4.58
C TYR A 5 -8.20 3.94 -5.96
N HIS A 6 -8.53 2.66 -6.06
CA HIS A 6 -8.90 2.04 -7.33
C HIS A 6 -10.08 2.80 -7.98
N LYS A 7 -11.11 3.12 -7.18
CA LYS A 7 -12.28 3.84 -7.65
C LYS A 7 -11.98 5.30 -7.94
N VAL A 8 -11.22 5.95 -7.06
CA VAL A 8 -10.86 7.38 -7.19
C VAL A 8 -10.01 7.61 -8.44
N VAL A 9 -8.93 6.84 -8.62
CA VAL A 9 -8.00 6.98 -9.76
C VAL A 9 -8.70 6.62 -11.07
N ARG A 10 -9.44 5.49 -11.13
CA ARG A 10 -10.20 5.11 -12.33
C ARG A 10 -11.22 6.16 -12.76
N ALA A 11 -11.96 6.73 -11.82
CA ALA A 11 -12.94 7.80 -12.13
C ALA A 11 -12.24 9.05 -12.69
N ARG A 12 -11.06 9.39 -12.18
CA ARG A 12 -10.28 10.53 -12.68
C ARG A 12 -9.69 10.25 -14.07
N LEU A 13 -9.22 9.03 -14.32
CA LEU A 13 -8.74 8.63 -15.64
C LEU A 13 -9.87 8.64 -16.68
N GLN A 14 -11.08 8.21 -16.29
CA GLN A 14 -12.24 8.28 -17.18
C GLN A 14 -12.58 9.74 -17.54
N LYS A 15 -12.60 10.65 -16.56
CA LYS A 15 -12.77 12.08 -16.84
C LYS A 15 -11.65 12.66 -17.69
N LEU A 16 -10.42 12.17 -17.57
CA LEU A 16 -9.31 12.57 -18.43
C LEU A 16 -9.58 12.13 -19.88
N ALA A 17 -10.01 10.87 -20.09
CA ALA A 17 -10.36 10.35 -21.41
C ALA A 17 -11.50 11.15 -22.06
N GLU A 18 -12.53 11.52 -21.29
CA GLU A 18 -13.63 12.38 -21.78
C GLU A 18 -13.12 13.76 -22.21
N ARG A 19 -12.19 14.34 -21.46
CA ARG A 19 -11.58 15.63 -21.83
C ARG A 19 -10.71 15.53 -23.07
N ILE A 20 -9.97 14.42 -23.24
CA ILE A 20 -9.18 14.15 -24.44
C ILE A 20 -10.15 14.00 -25.63
N ALA A 21 -11.21 13.22 -25.49
CA ALA A 21 -12.20 13.05 -26.56
C ALA A 21 -12.87 14.36 -26.97
N ALA A 22 -13.12 15.26 -26.03
CA ALA A 22 -13.64 16.59 -26.32
C ALA A 22 -12.66 17.47 -27.11
N ALA A 23 -11.34 17.24 -26.95
CA ALA A 23 -10.31 18.03 -27.62
C ALA A 23 -9.92 17.48 -29.01
N VAL A 24 -9.89 16.14 -29.18
CA VAL A 24 -9.35 15.50 -30.41
C VAL A 24 -10.37 14.65 -31.16
N GLY A 25 -11.60 14.53 -30.66
CA GLY A 25 -12.62 13.64 -31.20
C GLY A 25 -12.66 12.28 -30.50
N PRO A 26 -13.64 11.43 -30.84
CA PRO A 26 -13.78 10.09 -30.26
C PRO A 26 -12.54 9.21 -30.53
N PHE A 27 -12.13 8.42 -29.54
CA PHE A 27 -11.02 7.47 -29.63
C PHE A 27 -11.28 6.24 -28.75
N GLY A 28 -10.66 5.11 -29.07
CA GLY A 28 -10.70 3.91 -28.27
C GLY A 28 -9.84 4.06 -27.02
N HIS A 29 -10.40 3.71 -25.82
CA HIS A 29 -9.62 3.76 -24.59
C HIS A 29 -10.09 2.76 -23.55
N ARG A 30 -9.18 2.40 -22.64
CA ARG A 30 -9.47 1.65 -21.41
C ARG A 30 -8.63 2.19 -20.27
N VAL A 31 -9.24 2.30 -19.09
CA VAL A 31 -8.56 2.80 -17.88
C VAL A 31 -8.36 1.69 -16.85
N PHE A 32 -7.18 1.67 -16.24
CA PHE A 32 -6.78 0.69 -15.24
C PHE A 32 -6.14 1.38 -14.02
N CYS A 33 -6.26 0.75 -12.88
CA CYS A 33 -5.57 1.10 -11.66
C CYS A 33 -5.48 -0.16 -10.80
N ASP A 34 -4.30 -0.73 -10.69
CA ASP A 34 -3.89 -1.85 -9.84
C ASP A 34 -4.67 -3.18 -10.03
N SER A 35 -5.98 -3.17 -10.17
CA SER A 35 -6.84 -4.36 -10.16
C SER A 35 -6.91 -5.13 -11.49
N ALA A 36 -6.02 -4.89 -12.43
CA ALA A 36 -5.93 -5.56 -13.73
C ALA A 36 -4.53 -6.14 -13.94
N PRO A 37 -4.36 -7.14 -14.83
CA PRO A 37 -3.04 -7.70 -15.17
C PRO A 37 -2.24 -6.73 -16.06
N VAL A 38 -2.00 -5.52 -15.56
CA VAL A 38 -1.26 -4.45 -16.22
C VAL A 38 0.03 -4.20 -15.43
N MET A 39 1.15 -4.18 -16.13
CA MET A 39 2.46 -3.92 -15.51
C MET A 39 2.69 -2.41 -15.34
N GLU A 40 1.92 -1.76 -14.47
CA GLU A 40 1.84 -0.31 -14.34
C GLU A 40 3.18 0.35 -14.06
N VAL A 41 4.03 -0.24 -13.20
CA VAL A 41 5.38 0.29 -12.90
C VAL A 41 6.26 0.28 -14.15
N GLU A 42 6.24 -0.79 -14.94
CA GLU A 42 7.06 -0.87 -16.16
C GLU A 42 6.54 0.06 -17.26
N LEU A 43 5.22 0.17 -17.41
CA LEU A 43 4.63 1.11 -18.35
C LEU A 43 4.95 2.56 -17.97
N ALA A 44 4.83 2.91 -16.69
CA ALA A 44 5.16 4.24 -16.19
C ALA A 44 6.66 4.57 -16.37
N ARG A 45 7.56 3.58 -16.20
CA ARG A 45 8.99 3.72 -16.47
C ARG A 45 9.24 4.01 -17.96
N ARG A 46 8.60 3.26 -18.86
CA ARG A 46 8.72 3.49 -20.32
C ARG A 46 8.10 4.80 -20.77
N ALA A 47 7.09 5.28 -20.06
CA ALA A 47 6.46 6.57 -20.30
C ALA A 47 7.23 7.75 -19.64
N GLY A 48 8.49 7.57 -19.26
CA GLY A 48 9.31 8.66 -18.74
C GLY A 48 8.88 9.25 -17.39
N LEU A 49 7.94 8.60 -16.67
CA LEU A 49 7.46 9.12 -15.40
C LEU A 49 8.46 8.97 -14.25
N GLY A 50 9.48 8.16 -14.43
CA GLY A 50 10.51 7.88 -13.44
C GLY A 50 11.16 6.54 -13.70
N TRP A 51 11.93 6.05 -12.75
CA TRP A 51 12.63 4.75 -12.85
C TRP A 51 12.07 3.75 -11.83
N ARG A 52 12.29 2.48 -12.09
CA ARG A 52 11.99 1.41 -11.14
C ARG A 52 13.08 1.37 -10.07
N GLY A 53 12.71 1.74 -8.83
CA GLY A 53 13.64 1.69 -7.70
C GLY A 53 14.03 0.27 -7.30
N LYS A 54 15.11 0.14 -6.51
CA LYS A 54 15.56 -1.17 -5.97
C LYS A 54 14.49 -1.86 -5.12
N HIS A 55 13.53 -1.13 -4.56
CA HIS A 55 12.35 -1.65 -3.86
C HIS A 55 11.20 -2.04 -4.80
N THR A 56 11.41 -2.07 -6.11
CA THR A 56 10.48 -2.47 -7.17
C THR A 56 9.34 -1.49 -7.51
N LEU A 57 9.18 -0.41 -6.76
CA LEU A 57 8.19 0.63 -7.04
C LEU A 57 8.76 1.71 -7.98
N LEU A 58 7.88 2.47 -8.64
CA LEU A 58 8.28 3.61 -9.44
C LEU A 58 8.74 4.77 -8.54
N ILE A 59 9.85 5.39 -8.89
CA ILE A 59 10.35 6.62 -8.26
C ILE A 59 10.32 7.75 -9.29
N HIS A 60 9.56 8.80 -8.97
CA HIS A 60 9.52 10.02 -9.78
C HIS A 60 10.56 11.02 -9.23
N PRO A 61 11.39 11.67 -10.07
CA PRO A 61 12.51 12.53 -9.64
C PRO A 61 12.09 13.71 -8.75
N LYS A 62 10.85 14.19 -8.87
CA LYS A 62 10.34 15.35 -8.11
C LYS A 62 9.22 15.02 -7.12
N ARG A 63 8.83 13.74 -6.96
CA ARG A 63 7.68 13.33 -6.13
C ARG A 63 7.94 12.09 -5.27
N GLY A 64 9.12 11.47 -5.38
CA GLY A 64 9.41 10.21 -4.69
C GLY A 64 8.61 9.04 -5.24
N SER A 65 8.19 8.11 -4.39
CA SER A 65 7.45 6.90 -4.78
C SER A 65 6.08 6.76 -4.09
N THR A 66 5.67 7.75 -3.27
CA THR A 66 4.43 7.69 -2.48
C THR A 66 3.27 8.29 -3.29
N PHE A 67 2.84 7.59 -4.33
CA PHE A 67 1.70 7.96 -5.18
C PHE A 67 1.08 6.71 -5.82
N PHE A 68 -0.15 6.84 -6.28
CA PHE A 68 -0.82 5.78 -7.04
C PHE A 68 -0.53 5.91 -8.53
N LEU A 69 -0.41 4.79 -9.22
CA LEU A 69 -0.35 4.71 -10.66
C LEU A 69 -1.76 4.48 -11.23
N GLY A 70 -1.97 4.96 -12.44
CA GLY A 70 -3.13 4.66 -13.24
C GLY A 70 -2.76 4.70 -14.72
N THR A 71 -3.31 3.79 -15.49
CA THR A 71 -2.97 3.60 -16.90
C THR A 71 -4.19 3.85 -17.77
N LEU A 72 -4.00 4.64 -18.82
CA LEU A 72 -4.97 4.83 -19.89
C LEU A 72 -4.39 4.23 -21.16
N TYR A 73 -4.95 3.13 -21.64
CA TYR A 73 -4.66 2.58 -22.95
C TYR A 73 -5.48 3.31 -24.00
N THR A 74 -4.87 3.60 -25.13
CA THR A 74 -5.50 4.37 -26.21
C THR A 74 -5.00 3.90 -27.59
N ASP A 75 -5.82 4.09 -28.59
CA ASP A 75 -5.47 3.94 -30.01
C ASP A 75 -4.99 5.23 -30.67
N LEU A 76 -4.88 6.33 -29.89
CA LEU A 76 -4.30 7.57 -30.37
C LEU A 76 -2.83 7.39 -30.75
N PRO A 77 -2.37 7.97 -31.89
CA PRO A 77 -0.99 7.90 -32.35
C PRO A 77 -0.08 8.81 -31.52
N LEU A 78 0.16 8.45 -30.25
CA LEU A 78 1.03 9.21 -29.35
C LEU A 78 2.50 8.85 -29.59
N THR A 79 3.35 9.85 -29.61
CA THR A 79 4.80 9.66 -29.57
C THR A 79 5.21 9.13 -28.21
N ALA A 80 6.07 8.11 -28.18
CA ALA A 80 6.59 7.56 -26.92
C ALA A 80 7.58 8.55 -26.30
N ASP A 81 7.49 8.71 -24.98
CA ASP A 81 8.45 9.48 -24.20
C ASP A 81 9.76 8.70 -24.01
N GLU A 82 10.84 9.41 -23.72
CA GLU A 82 12.11 8.79 -23.32
C GLU A 82 12.04 8.30 -21.87
N ALA A 83 12.64 7.12 -21.62
CA ALA A 83 12.67 6.56 -20.28
C ALA A 83 13.62 7.35 -19.37
N GLU A 84 13.19 7.64 -18.15
CA GLU A 84 14.03 8.26 -17.11
C GLU A 84 15.16 7.29 -16.70
N PRO A 85 16.43 7.71 -16.63
CA PRO A 85 17.51 6.86 -16.16
C PRO A 85 17.40 6.48 -14.68
N ASP A 86 18.06 5.41 -14.27
CA ASP A 86 18.09 4.96 -12.87
C ASP A 86 19.00 5.87 -12.02
N HIS A 87 18.47 6.35 -10.91
CA HIS A 87 19.18 7.18 -9.94
C HIS A 87 19.36 6.53 -8.56
N CYS A 88 19.13 5.21 -8.44
CA CYS A 88 19.36 4.49 -7.17
C CYS A 88 20.86 4.38 -6.81
N GLY A 89 21.75 4.34 -7.79
CA GLY A 89 23.19 4.26 -7.57
C GLY A 89 23.61 3.13 -6.61
N SER A 90 24.50 3.43 -5.67
CA SER A 90 24.96 2.49 -4.63
C SER A 90 24.02 2.37 -3.44
N CYS A 91 22.95 3.15 -3.34
CA CYS A 91 22.04 3.17 -2.17
C CYS A 91 21.35 1.82 -1.95
N THR A 92 21.35 1.34 -0.69
CA THR A 92 20.73 0.07 -0.24
C THR A 92 19.67 0.24 0.84
N ARG A 93 19.34 1.47 1.21
CA ARG A 93 18.46 1.79 2.36
C ARG A 93 17.14 1.04 2.38
N CYS A 94 16.47 0.90 1.24
CA CYS A 94 15.19 0.17 1.17
C CYS A 94 15.34 -1.34 1.39
N ILE A 95 16.50 -1.92 1.04
CA ILE A 95 16.82 -3.33 1.25
C ILE A 95 17.06 -3.58 2.74
N GLU A 96 17.88 -2.74 3.37
CA GLU A 96 18.24 -2.82 4.79
C GLU A 96 17.03 -2.54 5.71
N ALA A 97 16.15 -1.61 5.31
CA ALA A 97 14.97 -1.25 6.08
C ALA A 97 13.84 -2.29 6.00
N CYS A 98 13.92 -3.27 5.11
CA CYS A 98 12.85 -4.26 4.96
C CYS A 98 12.83 -5.24 6.13
N PRO A 99 11.83 -5.21 7.05
CA PRO A 99 11.88 -5.98 8.29
C PRO A 99 11.91 -7.50 8.08
N THR A 100 11.35 -7.96 6.98
CA THR A 100 11.26 -9.38 6.63
C THR A 100 12.30 -9.81 5.58
N GLY A 101 13.16 -8.88 5.13
CA GLY A 101 14.11 -9.12 4.05
C GLY A 101 13.44 -9.55 2.74
N ALA A 102 12.26 -9.02 2.46
CA ALA A 102 11.51 -9.35 1.24
C ALA A 102 12.20 -8.84 -0.03
N ILE A 103 12.96 -7.75 0.04
CA ILE A 103 13.78 -7.25 -1.08
C ILE A 103 15.09 -8.05 -1.06
N VAL A 104 15.11 -9.17 -1.77
CA VAL A 104 16.19 -10.17 -1.73
C VAL A 104 17.46 -9.73 -2.47
N SER A 105 17.32 -8.81 -3.40
CA SER A 105 18.41 -8.09 -4.09
C SER A 105 17.85 -6.86 -4.78
N PRO A 106 18.68 -5.93 -5.27
CA PRO A 106 18.19 -4.80 -6.06
C PRO A 106 17.20 -5.24 -7.14
N TRP A 107 16.04 -4.56 -7.19
CA TRP A 107 14.94 -4.80 -8.14
C TRP A 107 14.27 -6.18 -8.06
N ARG A 108 14.55 -6.97 -7.03
CA ARG A 108 13.96 -8.30 -6.83
C ARG A 108 13.28 -8.40 -5.47
N LEU A 109 11.98 -8.66 -5.50
CA LEU A 109 11.14 -8.85 -4.33
C LEU A 109 10.64 -10.30 -4.26
N ASP A 110 10.80 -10.96 -3.12
CA ASP A 110 10.02 -12.15 -2.78
C ASP A 110 8.72 -11.70 -2.10
N ALA A 111 7.63 -11.65 -2.86
CA ALA A 111 6.35 -11.20 -2.37
C ALA A 111 5.85 -12.02 -1.16
N ARG A 112 6.18 -13.33 -1.08
CA ARG A 112 5.78 -14.22 0.03
C ARG A 112 6.32 -13.77 1.39
N ARG A 113 7.34 -12.92 1.39
CA ARG A 113 7.96 -12.33 2.59
C ARG A 113 7.52 -10.88 2.80
N CYS A 114 6.92 -10.23 1.80
CA CYS A 114 6.52 -8.83 1.88
C CYS A 114 5.34 -8.66 2.85
N ILE A 115 5.46 -7.76 3.81
CA ILE A 115 4.40 -7.49 4.81
C ILE A 115 3.10 -7.04 4.12
N SER A 116 3.18 -6.27 3.03
CA SER A 116 1.98 -5.90 2.26
C SER A 116 1.25 -7.14 1.73
N TYR A 117 1.98 -8.10 1.14
CA TYR A 117 1.37 -9.36 0.72
C TYR A 117 0.81 -10.16 1.89
N LEU A 118 1.56 -10.28 2.98
CA LEU A 118 1.16 -11.08 4.15
C LEU A 118 -0.10 -10.54 4.82
N THR A 119 -0.26 -9.22 4.86
CA THR A 119 -1.40 -8.57 5.54
C THR A 119 -2.60 -8.32 4.62
N ILE A 120 -2.41 -8.32 3.31
CA ILE A 120 -3.46 -7.97 2.34
C ILE A 120 -3.88 -9.18 1.50
N GLU A 121 -2.94 -9.92 0.93
CA GLU A 121 -3.25 -10.95 -0.07
C GLU A 121 -3.25 -12.38 0.50
N LEU A 122 -2.36 -12.68 1.45
CA LEU A 122 -2.22 -14.01 2.02
C LEU A 122 -3.54 -14.48 2.64
N LYS A 123 -4.03 -15.64 2.19
CA LYS A 123 -5.11 -16.38 2.83
C LYS A 123 -4.51 -17.36 3.86
N GLY A 124 -5.20 -17.55 4.99
CA GLY A 124 -4.72 -18.42 6.07
C GLY A 124 -3.71 -17.75 7.01
N ALA A 125 -3.00 -18.55 7.82
CA ALA A 125 -2.11 -18.06 8.87
C ALA A 125 -0.83 -17.41 8.32
N ILE A 126 -0.36 -16.34 8.96
CA ILE A 126 0.95 -15.77 8.70
C ILE A 126 2.02 -16.75 9.23
N PRO A 127 3.05 -17.10 8.42
CA PRO A 127 4.13 -17.98 8.86
C PRO A 127 4.82 -17.46 10.13
N GLU A 128 5.04 -18.34 11.09
CA GLU A 128 5.58 -17.99 12.41
C GLU A 128 6.86 -17.15 12.35
N PRO A 129 7.88 -17.49 11.53
CA PRO A 129 9.12 -16.71 11.47
C PRO A 129 8.94 -15.27 10.98
N LEU A 130 7.82 -14.97 10.32
CA LEU A 130 7.52 -13.64 9.80
C LEU A 130 6.67 -12.78 10.74
N ARG A 131 6.07 -13.37 11.81
CA ARG A 131 5.17 -12.64 12.72
C ARG A 131 5.89 -11.56 13.50
N ALA A 132 7.01 -11.87 14.13
CA ALA A 132 7.78 -10.89 14.89
C ALA A 132 8.30 -9.73 14.02
N PRO A 133 8.87 -9.96 12.81
CA PRO A 133 9.29 -8.87 11.93
C PRO A 133 8.17 -7.95 11.43
N ILE A 134 6.92 -8.39 11.41
CA ILE A 134 5.77 -7.54 11.02
C ILE A 134 5.59 -6.37 12.00
N GLY A 135 5.94 -6.54 13.28
CA GLY A 135 5.71 -5.52 14.30
C GLY A 135 4.22 -5.21 14.46
N ASN A 136 3.86 -3.95 14.49
CA ASN A 136 2.47 -3.47 14.64
C ASN A 136 1.75 -3.17 13.32
N ARG A 137 2.23 -3.65 12.19
CA ARG A 137 1.65 -3.40 10.87
C ARG A 137 0.46 -4.34 10.62
N ILE A 138 -0.74 -3.78 10.55
CA ILE A 138 -1.98 -4.56 10.38
C ILE A 138 -2.52 -4.54 8.94
N TYR A 139 -2.08 -3.61 8.10
CA TYR A 139 -2.49 -3.49 6.70
C TYR A 139 -1.44 -2.76 5.88
N GLY A 140 -0.74 -3.46 5.01
CA GLY A 140 0.33 -2.89 4.19
C GLY A 140 1.63 -2.61 4.98
N CYS A 141 2.64 -2.12 4.25
CA CYS A 141 3.93 -1.73 4.80
C CYS A 141 4.62 -0.79 3.82
N ASP A 142 5.08 0.34 4.30
CA ASP A 142 5.75 1.37 3.50
C ASP A 142 7.21 1.59 3.92
N ASP A 143 7.83 0.72 4.73
CA ASP A 143 9.17 0.90 5.27
C ASP A 143 10.22 1.13 4.17
N CYS A 144 10.15 0.40 3.07
CA CYS A 144 11.05 0.59 1.94
C CYS A 144 10.88 1.95 1.26
N GLN A 145 9.67 2.53 1.28
CA GLN A 145 9.39 3.87 0.79
C GLN A 145 9.84 4.92 1.81
N LEU A 146 9.54 4.72 3.09
CA LEU A 146 9.96 5.63 4.17
C LEU A 146 11.49 5.76 4.27
N ALA A 147 12.22 4.67 4.05
CA ALA A 147 13.68 4.67 4.02
C ALA A 147 14.27 5.29 2.75
N CYS A 148 13.49 5.45 1.67
CA CYS A 148 13.98 5.93 0.40
C CYS A 148 14.27 7.43 0.44
N PRO A 149 15.53 7.88 0.14
CA PRO A 149 15.88 9.31 0.19
C PRO A 149 15.11 10.17 -0.81
N TRP A 150 14.59 9.56 -1.88
CA TRP A 150 13.78 10.28 -2.87
C TRP A 150 12.41 10.68 -2.34
N ASN A 151 11.90 10.03 -1.29
CA ASN A 151 10.63 10.40 -0.67
C ASN A 151 10.67 11.70 0.15
N ARG A 152 11.85 12.32 0.30
CA ARG A 152 11.93 13.73 0.75
C ARG A 152 11.19 14.71 -0.17
N PHE A 153 10.93 14.31 -1.42
CA PHE A 153 10.16 15.08 -2.39
C PHE A 153 8.67 14.72 -2.41
N ALA A 154 8.24 13.72 -1.64
CA ALA A 154 6.85 13.35 -1.50
C ALA A 154 6.04 14.50 -0.89
N ARG A 155 4.82 14.68 -1.37
CA ARG A 155 3.91 15.72 -0.88
C ARG A 155 2.60 15.07 -0.44
N PRO A 156 1.97 15.55 0.64
CA PRO A 156 0.63 15.11 1.02
C PRO A 156 -0.34 15.26 -0.16
N ALA A 157 -1.26 14.32 -0.29
CA ALA A 157 -2.28 14.40 -1.31
C ALA A 157 -3.24 15.58 -1.00
N ALA A 158 -3.45 16.45 -1.98
CA ALA A 158 -4.42 17.54 -1.86
C ALA A 158 -5.88 17.08 -2.01
N LEU A 159 -6.11 15.78 -2.33
CA LEU A 159 -7.43 15.23 -2.54
C LEU A 159 -8.06 14.81 -1.22
N PRO A 160 -9.23 15.37 -0.82
CA PRO A 160 -9.93 14.98 0.40
C PRO A 160 -10.30 13.49 0.45
N ASP A 161 -10.41 12.83 -0.71
CA ASP A 161 -10.67 11.41 -0.83
C ASP A 161 -9.63 10.54 -0.08
N PHE A 162 -8.40 11.02 0.09
CA PHE A 162 -7.32 10.28 0.74
C PHE A 162 -7.10 10.66 2.21
N ALA A 163 -7.89 11.59 2.76
CA ALA A 163 -7.87 11.88 4.18
C ALA A 163 -8.26 10.65 5.02
N ALA A 164 -7.70 10.53 6.22
CA ALA A 164 -8.06 9.45 7.14
C ALA A 164 -9.56 9.55 7.50
N ARG A 165 -10.20 8.39 7.66
CA ARG A 165 -11.63 8.27 7.94
C ARG A 165 -11.86 7.38 9.14
N ASN A 166 -12.97 7.61 9.84
CA ASN A 166 -13.48 6.76 10.90
C ASN A 166 -12.48 6.56 12.08
N GLY A 167 -11.63 7.56 12.33
CA GLY A 167 -10.66 7.53 13.43
C GLY A 167 -9.51 6.53 13.25
N LEU A 168 -9.30 5.99 12.04
CA LEU A 168 -8.27 4.98 11.77
C LEU A 168 -6.83 5.47 11.94
N ASP A 169 -6.61 6.76 12.02
CA ASP A 169 -5.33 7.41 12.27
C ASP A 169 -4.95 7.48 13.75
N ALA A 170 -5.93 7.25 14.65
CA ALA A 170 -5.74 7.35 16.11
C ALA A 170 -6.24 6.10 16.88
N ALA A 171 -6.88 5.14 16.21
CA ALA A 171 -7.44 3.95 16.86
C ALA A 171 -6.35 3.02 17.43
N SER A 172 -6.56 2.53 18.64
CA SER A 172 -5.69 1.52 19.24
C SER A 172 -5.91 0.13 18.61
N LEU A 173 -4.89 -0.74 18.67
CA LEU A 173 -5.04 -2.13 18.20
C LEU A 173 -6.14 -2.89 18.95
N VAL A 174 -6.31 -2.62 20.25
CA VAL A 174 -7.34 -3.25 21.08
C VAL A 174 -8.74 -2.83 20.62
N GLU A 175 -8.95 -1.54 20.37
CA GLU A 175 -10.21 -1.04 19.82
C GLU A 175 -10.53 -1.67 18.45
N LEU A 176 -9.55 -1.71 17.55
CA LEU A 176 -9.71 -2.29 16.22
C LEU A 176 -9.95 -3.79 16.26
N PHE A 177 -9.38 -4.51 17.23
CA PHE A 177 -9.59 -5.93 17.44
C PHE A 177 -10.99 -6.24 17.94
N GLY A 178 -11.58 -5.34 18.73
CA GLY A 178 -12.92 -5.45 19.28
C GLY A 178 -14.06 -5.19 18.29
N TRP A 179 -13.77 -4.79 17.05
CA TRP A 179 -14.83 -4.55 16.06
C TRP A 179 -15.52 -5.86 15.65
N SER A 180 -16.85 -5.85 15.67
CA SER A 180 -17.64 -6.95 15.08
C SER A 180 -17.49 -6.95 13.53
N ALA A 181 -17.94 -8.02 12.88
CA ALA A 181 -17.95 -8.10 11.42
C ALA A 181 -18.80 -6.99 10.78
N GLU A 182 -19.92 -6.64 11.41
CA GLU A 182 -20.82 -5.57 10.99
C GLU A 182 -20.17 -4.20 11.15
N GLU A 183 -19.48 -3.96 12.26
CA GLU A 183 -18.73 -2.73 12.49
C GLU A 183 -17.57 -2.58 11.50
N PHE A 184 -16.79 -3.64 11.29
CA PHE A 184 -15.73 -3.68 10.28
C PHE A 184 -16.29 -3.31 8.89
N ASP A 185 -17.37 -3.93 8.47
CA ASP A 185 -17.99 -3.68 7.17
C ASP A 185 -18.54 -2.26 7.04
N ALA A 186 -19.18 -1.74 8.06
CA ALA A 186 -19.75 -0.40 8.07
C ALA A 186 -18.66 0.69 8.08
N ARG A 187 -17.68 0.56 8.99
CA ARG A 187 -16.61 1.55 9.15
C ARG A 187 -15.63 1.56 7.96
N LEU A 188 -15.42 0.43 7.30
CA LEU A 188 -14.53 0.31 6.14
C LEU A 188 -15.25 0.36 4.79
N ALA A 189 -16.54 0.69 4.77
CA ALA A 189 -17.28 0.89 3.53
C ALA A 189 -16.58 1.92 2.63
N GLY A 190 -16.27 1.53 1.39
CA GLY A 190 -15.55 2.37 0.42
C GLY A 190 -14.06 2.57 0.69
N SER A 191 -13.46 1.83 1.63
CA SER A 191 -12.02 1.72 1.84
C SER A 191 -11.45 0.46 1.16
N PRO A 192 -10.21 0.48 0.67
CA PRO A 192 -9.56 -0.72 0.14
C PRO A 192 -9.29 -1.78 1.22
N ILE A 193 -9.27 -1.40 2.50
CA ILE A 193 -9.05 -2.33 3.62
C ILE A 193 -10.19 -3.35 3.70
N ARG A 194 -11.43 -2.94 3.39
CA ARG A 194 -12.60 -3.83 3.47
C ARG A 194 -12.44 -5.14 2.69
N ARG A 195 -11.68 -5.16 1.60
CA ARG A 195 -11.50 -6.34 0.74
C ARG A 195 -10.78 -7.50 1.40
N ILE A 196 -10.03 -7.25 2.50
CA ILE A 196 -9.37 -8.36 3.21
C ILE A 196 -10.37 -9.20 4.03
N GLY A 197 -11.52 -8.65 4.39
CA GLY A 197 -12.52 -9.27 5.25
C GLY A 197 -12.13 -9.25 6.74
N HIS A 198 -13.14 -9.41 7.60
CA HIS A 198 -12.99 -9.30 9.05
C HIS A 198 -12.05 -10.35 9.64
N GLU A 199 -12.07 -11.60 9.16
CA GLU A 199 -11.20 -12.67 9.64
C GLU A 199 -9.71 -12.33 9.47
N ARG A 200 -9.29 -11.84 8.27
CA ARG A 200 -7.89 -11.44 8.05
C ARG A 200 -7.53 -10.17 8.80
N TRP A 201 -8.49 -9.26 8.99
CA TRP A 201 -8.32 -8.10 9.83
C TRP A 201 -7.96 -8.50 11.26
N LEU A 202 -8.74 -9.36 11.90
CA LEU A 202 -8.44 -9.87 13.24
C LEU A 202 -7.14 -10.65 13.30
N ARG A 203 -6.85 -11.51 12.30
CA ARG A 203 -5.57 -12.23 12.19
C ARG A 203 -4.37 -11.25 12.23
N ASN A 204 -4.42 -10.18 11.45
CA ASN A 204 -3.33 -9.22 11.37
C ASN A 204 -3.14 -8.47 12.70
N ILE A 205 -4.24 -8.05 13.31
CA ILE A 205 -4.20 -7.36 14.60
C ILE A 205 -3.70 -8.29 15.71
N ALA A 206 -4.12 -9.55 15.73
CA ALA A 206 -3.64 -10.53 16.71
C ALA A 206 -2.11 -10.71 16.65
N VAL A 207 -1.51 -10.76 15.42
CA VAL A 207 -0.05 -10.77 15.25
C VAL A 207 0.58 -9.49 15.79
N ALA A 208 0.00 -8.33 15.48
CA ALA A 208 0.51 -7.04 15.94
C ALA A 208 0.46 -6.91 17.48
N LEU A 209 -0.64 -7.34 18.11
CA LEU A 209 -0.80 -7.37 19.56
C LEU A 209 0.23 -8.30 20.23
N GLY A 210 0.46 -9.49 19.64
CA GLY A 210 1.50 -10.40 20.13
C GLY A 210 2.91 -9.81 20.09
N ASN A 211 3.19 -8.91 19.14
CA ASN A 211 4.48 -8.23 19.05
C ASN A 211 4.66 -7.09 20.08
N VAL A 212 3.56 -6.46 20.51
CA VAL A 212 3.62 -5.42 21.57
C VAL A 212 3.98 -6.02 22.93
N THR A 213 3.45 -7.21 23.22
CA THR A 213 3.68 -7.89 24.52
C THR A 213 5.07 -8.50 24.67
N GLY A 214 5.83 -8.65 23.58
CA GLY A 214 7.11 -9.37 23.57
C GLY A 214 8.37 -8.51 23.70
N LYS A 215 8.29 -7.19 23.64
CA LYS A 215 9.50 -6.35 23.50
C LYS A 215 9.84 -5.42 24.65
N ASP A 216 8.89 -4.99 25.45
CA ASP A 216 9.15 -4.03 26.52
C ASP A 216 8.26 -4.38 27.74
N GLY A 217 8.86 -4.90 28.80
CA GLY A 217 8.19 -5.18 30.08
C GLY A 217 7.66 -3.92 30.78
N VAL A 218 6.74 -3.19 30.17
CA VAL A 218 6.16 -1.94 30.68
C VAL A 218 4.79 -2.22 31.28
N ALA A 219 4.46 -1.54 32.38
CA ALA A 219 3.24 -1.67 33.17
C ALA A 219 1.88 -1.53 32.44
N GLY A 220 1.88 -1.27 31.12
CA GLY A 220 0.68 -1.34 30.26
C GLY A 220 0.34 -2.75 29.76
N GLU A 221 1.22 -3.72 29.97
CA GLU A 221 1.16 -5.09 29.47
C GLU A 221 -0.06 -5.86 30.00
N THR A 222 -0.39 -5.68 31.28
CA THR A 222 -1.48 -6.38 31.96
C THR A 222 -2.85 -6.02 31.37
N SER A 223 -3.05 -4.78 30.96
CA SER A 223 -4.31 -4.31 30.38
C SER A 223 -4.50 -4.79 28.93
N ALA A 224 -3.43 -4.75 28.12
CA ALA A 224 -3.50 -5.22 26.72
C ALA A 224 -3.66 -6.74 26.65
N ILE A 225 -2.94 -7.50 27.48
CA ILE A 225 -3.07 -8.97 27.59
C ILE A 225 -4.46 -9.35 28.12
N ALA A 226 -4.96 -8.65 29.13
CA ALA A 226 -6.31 -8.88 29.65
C ALA A 226 -7.38 -8.59 28.61
N ALA A 227 -7.26 -7.50 27.84
CA ALA A 227 -8.17 -7.15 26.75
C ALA A 227 -8.13 -8.19 25.62
N VAL A 228 -6.96 -8.69 25.22
CA VAL A 228 -6.81 -9.76 24.21
C VAL A 228 -7.43 -11.05 24.72
N ARG A 229 -7.21 -11.44 25.98
CA ARG A 229 -7.83 -12.63 26.59
C ARG A 229 -9.35 -12.51 26.67
N ALA A 230 -9.87 -11.33 27.05
CA ALA A 230 -11.31 -11.07 27.11
C ALA A 230 -11.97 -11.10 25.72
N ALA A 231 -11.24 -10.66 24.68
CA ALA A 231 -11.74 -10.68 23.31
C ALA A 231 -11.63 -12.06 22.61
N LEU A 232 -10.86 -13.00 23.20
CA LEU A 232 -10.71 -14.37 22.71
C LEU A 232 -11.55 -15.39 23.52
N ALA A 233 -12.20 -14.98 24.61
CA ALA A 233 -13.14 -15.77 25.42
C ALA A 233 -14.56 -15.63 24.90
#